data_681d447091402f7e84ef46a4a691ba5e
#
_entry.id   681d447091402f7e84ef46a4a691ba5e
#
_cell.length_a   1.000
_cell.length_b   1.000
_cell.length_c   1.000
_cell.angle_alpha   90.00
_cell.angle_beta   90.00
_cell.angle_gamma   90.00
#
_symmetry.space_group_name_H-M   'P 1'
#
loop_
_entity.id
_entity.type
_entity.pdbx_description
1 polymer ?
#
loop_
_entity_poly.entity_id
_entity_poly.type
_entity_poly.pdbx_seq_one_letter_code
_entity_poly.pdbx_strand_id
1 'polypeptide(L)'
;MAALLAVALGAAPATAQQPPAARGLPSLGDAGEMTALEERKLGDAIIRELYRDPDYIDDPVVGEYVDGLWRALLDGARARGELPPELDERYAWRVLLGRDRSINAFALPGGYFGLHLGLVGVVSSRAELASVLAHELSHITQRHIPRLLGQEKRQTPLMMAALVAGMIAASKNPQAGAALAVGGQAAVIQQQLNFSRDMEREADRIGYGILVQAGFDGQGFVSMFEKLQGATRINDNGDWPYLRSHPLTTQRIGDMQQRAQALPRGGSQAASAPREAAERGGPADLEALLVAARARVLGRPGVDVLRAWAGEPSQPGFADRPLAPRAGALYAAALAQAQLRDLPRAQALATQLALAVAGDARAARQARLLQAELALQAGQPARTLELLGAPADRPARADGASQAGRAALLLRAQAQTASGQAAQAADALQVWVSDHPRDAGAWQALAQAQAAQGQTLRALRAEGEVPMAQLDYAGAVDRWRAAQDFSRRAPGGAADLIEASIVDTRLRQAQALLQQQRLDEQKRR
;
A
#
# COMPACT_ATOMS: atom_id res chain seq x y z
N MET A 1 -2.82 -87.41 -24.37
CA MET A 1 -1.91 -86.39 -23.79
C MET A 1 -2.51 -85.04 -24.10
N ALA A 2 -3.15 -84.45 -23.14
CA ALA A 2 -3.86 -83.18 -23.29
C ALA A 2 -2.93 -82.03 -22.80
N ALA A 3 -2.70 -81.01 -23.62
CA ALA A 3 -1.98 -79.78 -23.24
C ALA A 3 -3.01 -78.72 -22.89
N LEU A 4 -3.02 -78.29 -21.62
CA LEU A 4 -3.82 -77.20 -21.14
C LEU A 4 -3.10 -75.87 -21.45
N LEU A 5 -3.79 -75.00 -22.20
CA LEU A 5 -3.35 -73.62 -22.48
C LEU A 5 -4.02 -72.75 -21.39
N ALA A 6 -3.22 -72.17 -20.50
CA ALA A 6 -3.67 -71.19 -19.52
C ALA A 6 -3.61 -69.76 -20.14
N VAL A 7 -4.77 -69.12 -20.32
CA VAL A 7 -4.92 -67.75 -20.71
C VAL A 7 -4.87 -66.86 -19.45
N ALA A 8 -3.80 -66.06 -19.28
CA ALA A 8 -3.72 -65.07 -18.22
C ALA A 8 -4.45 -63.80 -18.67
N LEU A 9 -5.60 -63.48 -18.07
CA LEU A 9 -6.25 -62.17 -18.18
C LEU A 9 -5.50 -61.16 -17.29
N GLY A 10 -4.76 -60.27 -17.92
CA GLY A 10 -4.19 -59.11 -17.25
C GLY A 10 -5.29 -58.07 -16.94
N ALA A 11 -5.59 -57.90 -15.65
CA ALA A 11 -6.44 -56.81 -15.20
C ALA A 11 -5.60 -55.49 -15.19
N ALA A 12 -5.93 -54.55 -16.05
CA ALA A 12 -5.40 -53.21 -15.99
C ALA A 12 -5.99 -52.45 -14.78
N PRO A 13 -5.21 -51.66 -14.02
CA PRO A 13 -5.78 -50.90 -12.93
C PRO A 13 -6.67 -49.77 -13.48
N ALA A 14 -7.93 -49.79 -13.04
CA ALA A 14 -8.86 -48.69 -13.31
C ALA A 14 -8.36 -47.44 -12.62
N THR A 15 -7.93 -46.44 -13.41
CA THR A 15 -7.71 -45.08 -12.92
C THR A 15 -9.04 -44.52 -12.45
N ALA A 16 -9.19 -44.40 -11.14
CA ALA A 16 -10.30 -43.66 -10.55
C ALA A 16 -10.26 -42.20 -11.04
N GLN A 17 -11.13 -41.87 -11.99
CA GLN A 17 -11.41 -40.47 -12.32
C GLN A 17 -12.00 -39.82 -11.07
N GLN A 18 -11.28 -38.85 -10.53
CA GLN A 18 -11.84 -37.95 -9.53
C GLN A 18 -13.07 -37.27 -10.14
N PRO A 19 -14.21 -37.27 -9.44
CA PRO A 19 -15.37 -36.52 -9.91
C PRO A 19 -15.00 -35.04 -10.06
N PRO A 20 -15.49 -34.35 -11.12
CA PRO A 20 -15.27 -32.90 -11.26
C PRO A 20 -15.78 -32.25 -9.98
N ALA A 21 -14.95 -31.37 -9.41
CA ALA A 21 -15.31 -30.60 -8.24
C ALA A 21 -16.70 -30.00 -8.48
N ALA A 22 -17.65 -30.39 -7.65
CA ALA A 22 -19.00 -29.87 -7.70
C ALA A 22 -18.87 -28.33 -7.65
N ARG A 23 -19.25 -27.68 -8.74
CA ARG A 23 -19.53 -26.24 -8.73
C ARG A 23 -20.67 -26.09 -7.72
N GLY A 24 -20.31 -25.84 -6.45
CA GLY A 24 -21.25 -25.49 -5.42
C GLY A 24 -22.07 -24.33 -5.93
N LEU A 25 -23.40 -24.45 -5.86
CA LEU A 25 -24.28 -23.29 -5.90
C LEU A 25 -23.66 -22.23 -4.97
N PRO A 26 -23.69 -20.93 -5.34
CA PRO A 26 -23.26 -19.89 -4.44
C PRO A 26 -23.90 -20.20 -3.09
N SER A 27 -23.10 -20.37 -2.03
CA SER A 27 -23.64 -20.51 -0.69
C SER A 27 -24.50 -19.28 -0.48
N LEU A 28 -25.81 -19.46 -0.37
CA LEU A 28 -26.69 -18.46 0.21
C LEU A 28 -26.08 -18.22 1.58
N GLY A 29 -25.32 -17.13 1.73
CA GLY A 29 -24.59 -16.77 2.94
C GLY A 29 -25.51 -16.97 4.11
N ASP A 30 -24.98 -17.53 5.18
CA ASP A 30 -25.74 -17.65 6.43
C ASP A 30 -26.47 -16.34 6.67
N ALA A 31 -27.78 -16.39 6.94
CA ALA A 31 -28.68 -15.24 7.03
C ALA A 31 -28.31 -14.20 8.15
N GLY A 32 -27.04 -14.05 8.45
CA GLY A 32 -26.43 -13.19 9.44
C GLY A 32 -25.06 -12.62 9.05
N GLU A 33 -24.44 -13.07 7.94
CA GLU A 33 -23.14 -12.52 7.51
C GLU A 33 -23.32 -11.36 6.53
N MET A 34 -22.48 -10.29 6.72
CA MET A 34 -22.40 -9.14 5.82
C MET A 34 -21.99 -9.60 4.41
N THR A 35 -22.69 -9.18 3.37
CA THR A 35 -22.31 -9.48 1.99
C THR A 35 -21.03 -8.72 1.58
N ALA A 36 -20.31 -9.21 0.56
CA ALA A 36 -19.12 -8.53 0.03
C ALA A 36 -19.42 -7.08 -0.43
N LEU A 37 -20.62 -6.83 -0.96
CA LEU A 37 -21.06 -5.48 -1.35
C LEU A 37 -21.28 -4.56 -0.15
N GLU A 38 -21.90 -5.06 0.92
CA GLU A 38 -22.10 -4.29 2.16
C GLU A 38 -20.77 -4.00 2.83
N GLU A 39 -19.87 -4.98 2.85
CA GLU A 39 -18.51 -4.82 3.37
C GLU A 39 -17.74 -3.76 2.57
N ARG A 40 -17.85 -3.79 1.23
CA ARG A 40 -17.23 -2.76 0.38
C ARG A 40 -17.80 -1.37 0.66
N LYS A 41 -19.11 -1.21 0.80
CA LYS A 41 -19.74 0.06 1.15
C LYS A 41 -19.32 0.58 2.52
N LEU A 42 -19.14 -0.32 3.49
CA LEU A 42 -18.62 0.03 4.81
C LEU A 42 -17.18 0.54 4.70
N GLY A 43 -16.34 -0.17 3.97
CA GLY A 43 -14.97 0.22 3.69
C GLY A 43 -14.89 1.58 3.00
N ASP A 44 -15.69 1.82 1.96
CA ASP A 44 -15.75 3.10 1.24
C ASP A 44 -16.13 4.28 2.17
N ALA A 45 -16.99 4.03 3.16
CA ALA A 45 -17.36 5.06 4.15
C ALA A 45 -16.19 5.40 5.08
N ILE A 46 -15.47 4.38 5.57
CA ILE A 46 -14.30 4.56 6.44
C ILE A 46 -13.19 5.28 5.70
N ILE A 47 -12.91 4.85 4.46
CA ILE A 47 -11.82 5.41 3.65
C ILE A 47 -12.04 6.88 3.30
N ARG A 48 -13.27 7.33 3.11
CA ARG A 48 -13.57 8.76 2.91
C ARG A 48 -13.07 9.61 4.08
N GLU A 49 -13.26 9.13 5.30
CA GLU A 49 -12.77 9.86 6.48
C GLU A 49 -11.24 9.80 6.58
N LEU A 50 -10.62 8.67 6.24
CA LEU A 50 -9.17 8.55 6.22
C LEU A 50 -8.49 9.45 5.18
N TYR A 51 -9.11 9.67 4.02
CA TYR A 51 -8.57 10.63 3.04
C TYR A 51 -8.60 12.08 3.54
N ARG A 52 -9.49 12.41 4.47
CA ARG A 52 -9.59 13.73 5.11
C ARG A 52 -8.67 13.88 6.32
N ASP A 53 -8.12 12.78 6.79
CA ASP A 53 -7.22 12.80 7.94
C ASP A 53 -5.91 13.53 7.58
N PRO A 54 -5.45 14.51 8.39
CA PRO A 54 -4.19 15.23 8.14
C PRO A 54 -2.95 14.35 8.16
N ASP A 55 -3.07 13.14 8.71
CA ASP A 55 -2.00 12.14 8.69
C ASP A 55 -2.01 11.26 7.45
N TYR A 56 -3.06 11.30 6.62
CA TYR A 56 -3.01 10.65 5.31
C TYR A 56 -1.86 11.24 4.47
N ILE A 57 -1.09 10.36 3.82
CA ILE A 57 0.01 10.76 2.95
C ILE A 57 -0.04 9.97 1.64
N ASP A 58 0.08 10.68 0.52
CA ASP A 58 0.35 10.10 -0.79
C ASP A 58 1.82 10.37 -1.16
N ASP A 59 2.74 9.57 -0.60
CA ASP A 59 4.15 9.60 -1.00
C ASP A 59 4.37 8.62 -2.15
N PRO A 60 4.76 9.10 -3.35
CA PRO A 60 4.84 8.23 -4.53
C PRO A 60 5.95 7.18 -4.44
N VAL A 61 7.02 7.43 -3.67
CA VAL A 61 8.15 6.48 -3.52
C VAL A 61 7.78 5.34 -2.58
N VAL A 62 7.28 5.66 -1.39
CA VAL A 62 6.82 4.64 -0.42
C VAL A 62 5.60 3.91 -0.98
N GLY A 63 4.65 4.64 -1.57
CA GLY A 63 3.45 4.07 -2.16
C GLY A 63 3.75 3.07 -3.27
N GLU A 64 4.64 3.39 -4.20
CA GLU A 64 5.06 2.48 -5.27
C GLU A 64 5.73 1.22 -4.73
N TYR A 65 6.60 1.37 -3.74
CA TYR A 65 7.27 0.23 -3.11
C TYR A 65 6.28 -0.71 -2.43
N VAL A 66 5.38 -0.16 -1.61
CA VAL A 66 4.34 -0.94 -0.91
C VAL A 66 3.36 -1.59 -1.89
N ASP A 67 2.94 -0.86 -2.92
CA ASP A 67 2.02 -1.34 -3.95
C ASP A 67 2.61 -2.51 -4.74
N GLY A 68 3.93 -2.47 -5.01
CA GLY A 68 4.65 -3.58 -5.63
C GLY A 68 4.62 -4.86 -4.79
N LEU A 69 4.85 -4.75 -3.48
CA LEU A 69 4.73 -5.89 -2.56
C LEU A 69 3.29 -6.39 -2.48
N TRP A 70 2.32 -5.48 -2.36
CA TRP A 70 0.90 -5.80 -2.26
C TRP A 70 0.37 -6.56 -3.47
N ARG A 71 0.72 -6.12 -4.68
CA ARG A 71 0.33 -6.82 -5.93
C ARG A 71 0.91 -8.23 -6.00
N ALA A 72 2.20 -8.40 -5.67
CA ALA A 72 2.82 -9.72 -5.65
C ALA A 72 2.10 -10.66 -4.67
N LEU A 73 1.69 -10.15 -3.49
CA LEU A 73 0.94 -10.92 -2.51
C LEU A 73 -0.48 -11.26 -2.99
N LEU A 74 -1.18 -10.35 -3.66
CA LEU A 74 -2.48 -10.61 -4.28
C LEU A 74 -2.37 -11.71 -5.34
N ASP A 75 -1.34 -11.67 -6.19
CA ASP A 75 -1.09 -12.71 -7.19
C ASP A 75 -0.77 -14.05 -6.52
N GLY A 76 0.00 -14.04 -5.43
CA GLY A 76 0.25 -15.22 -4.60
C GLY A 76 -1.03 -15.78 -3.98
N ALA A 77 -1.94 -14.93 -3.49
CA ALA A 77 -3.23 -15.32 -2.94
C ALA A 77 -4.15 -15.94 -4.01
N ARG A 78 -4.20 -15.34 -5.21
CA ARG A 78 -4.93 -15.90 -6.37
C ARG A 78 -4.40 -17.27 -6.76
N ALA A 79 -3.08 -17.41 -6.90
CA ALA A 79 -2.43 -18.65 -7.28
C ALA A 79 -2.66 -19.78 -6.26
N ARG A 80 -2.89 -19.45 -4.99
CA ARG A 80 -3.21 -20.40 -3.92
C ARG A 80 -4.69 -20.70 -3.78
N GLY A 81 -5.57 -19.97 -4.48
CA GLY A 81 -7.03 -20.07 -4.28
C GLY A 81 -7.53 -19.45 -2.97
N GLU A 82 -6.70 -18.64 -2.31
CA GLU A 82 -7.05 -17.93 -1.06
C GLU A 82 -7.82 -16.62 -1.33
N LEU A 83 -7.89 -16.20 -2.58
CA LEU A 83 -8.66 -15.04 -3.02
C LEU A 83 -9.78 -15.48 -3.96
N PRO A 84 -11.03 -15.62 -3.44
CA PRO A 84 -12.19 -15.97 -4.25
C PRO A 84 -12.48 -14.90 -5.33
N PRO A 85 -12.90 -15.29 -6.55
CA PRO A 85 -13.17 -14.35 -7.64
C PRO A 85 -14.15 -13.25 -7.27
N GLU A 86 -15.17 -13.56 -6.46
CA GLU A 86 -16.15 -12.57 -6.00
C GLU A 86 -15.50 -11.43 -5.19
N LEU A 87 -14.57 -11.76 -4.29
CA LEU A 87 -13.86 -10.75 -3.52
C LEU A 87 -12.86 -9.99 -4.39
N ASP A 88 -12.16 -10.70 -5.29
CA ASP A 88 -11.18 -10.12 -6.20
C ASP A 88 -11.79 -9.01 -7.07
N GLU A 89 -13.00 -9.22 -7.60
CA GLU A 89 -13.73 -8.26 -8.43
C GLU A 89 -14.35 -7.10 -7.63
N ARG A 90 -14.86 -7.39 -6.42
CA ARG A 90 -15.67 -6.41 -5.67
C ARG A 90 -14.88 -5.52 -4.72
N TYR A 91 -13.73 -5.99 -4.24
CA TYR A 91 -12.94 -5.26 -3.26
C TYR A 91 -12.00 -4.22 -3.90
N ALA A 92 -11.55 -3.27 -3.07
CA ALA A 92 -10.74 -2.16 -3.55
C ALA A 92 -9.28 -2.53 -3.77
N TRP A 93 -8.75 -3.46 -2.98
CA TRP A 93 -7.35 -3.91 -2.94
C TRP A 93 -6.37 -2.73 -2.87
N ARG A 94 -6.61 -1.82 -1.92
CA ARG A 94 -5.88 -0.58 -1.83
C ARG A 94 -5.22 -0.39 -0.48
N VAL A 95 -3.93 -0.01 -0.50
CA VAL A 95 -3.16 0.39 0.68
C VAL A 95 -3.20 1.90 0.82
N LEU A 96 -3.47 2.39 2.03
CA LEU A 96 -3.39 3.79 2.41
C LEU A 96 -2.24 3.98 3.41
N LEU A 97 -1.43 5.01 3.17
CA LEU A 97 -0.32 5.35 4.05
C LEU A 97 -0.74 6.41 5.07
N GLY A 98 -0.38 6.18 6.33
CA GLY A 98 -0.53 7.15 7.42
C GLY A 98 0.83 7.63 7.92
N ARG A 99 0.99 8.94 8.17
CA ARG A 99 2.25 9.53 8.68
C ARG A 99 2.60 9.14 10.10
N ASP A 100 1.69 8.50 10.80
CA ASP A 100 1.89 8.09 12.18
C ASP A 100 3.19 7.28 12.35
N ARG A 101 3.94 7.59 13.40
CA ARG A 101 5.20 6.92 13.75
C ARG A 101 5.00 5.66 14.55
N SER A 102 3.78 5.40 15.00
CA SER A 102 3.45 4.14 15.67
C SER A 102 3.63 2.96 14.71
N ILE A 103 4.04 1.84 15.25
CA ILE A 103 4.16 0.60 14.50
C ILE A 103 2.77 -0.01 14.42
N ASN A 104 2.12 0.23 13.28
CA ASN A 104 0.74 -0.19 13.05
C ASN A 104 0.47 -0.49 11.59
N ALA A 105 -0.38 -1.49 11.38
CA ALA A 105 -0.97 -1.88 10.13
C ALA A 105 -2.32 -2.52 10.45
N PHE A 106 -3.31 -2.37 9.58
CA PHE A 106 -4.65 -2.89 9.85
C PHE A 106 -5.45 -3.14 8.58
N ALA A 107 -6.09 -4.29 8.53
CA ALA A 107 -7.10 -4.59 7.52
C ALA A 107 -8.38 -3.77 7.77
N LEU A 108 -9.02 -3.37 6.69
CA LEU A 108 -10.30 -2.66 6.69
C LEU A 108 -11.31 -3.40 5.79
N PRO A 109 -12.61 -3.25 6.06
CA PRO A 109 -13.65 -3.85 5.23
C PRO A 109 -13.51 -3.46 3.76
N GLY A 110 -13.89 -4.37 2.85
CA GLY A 110 -13.95 -4.08 1.41
C GLY A 110 -12.60 -4.05 0.70
N GLY A 111 -11.58 -4.70 1.26
CA GLY A 111 -10.26 -4.83 0.63
C GLY A 111 -9.37 -3.59 0.77
N TYR A 112 -9.62 -2.79 1.78
CA TYR A 112 -8.75 -1.67 2.16
C TYR A 112 -7.77 -2.07 3.24
N PHE A 113 -6.62 -1.41 3.25
CA PHE A 113 -5.54 -1.67 4.18
C PHE A 113 -4.88 -0.35 4.60
N GLY A 114 -4.71 -0.15 5.90
CA GLY A 114 -4.00 1.00 6.47
C GLY A 114 -2.59 0.60 6.90
N LEU A 115 -1.59 1.41 6.56
CA LEU A 115 -0.19 1.19 6.88
C LEU A 115 0.44 2.47 7.42
N HIS A 116 0.90 2.45 8.65
CA HIS A 116 1.61 3.58 9.24
C HIS A 116 3.08 3.59 8.80
N LEU A 117 3.60 4.80 8.56
CA LEU A 117 5.03 4.98 8.22
C LEU A 117 5.96 4.46 9.32
N GLY A 118 5.51 4.43 10.60
CA GLY A 118 6.26 3.86 11.69
C GLY A 118 6.60 2.39 11.48
N LEU A 119 5.67 1.58 10.96
CA LEU A 119 5.93 0.18 10.63
C LEU A 119 6.90 0.06 9.44
N VAL A 120 6.73 0.86 8.39
CA VAL A 120 7.66 0.88 7.25
C VAL A 120 9.06 1.31 7.70
N GLY A 121 9.15 2.21 8.68
CA GLY A 121 10.41 2.75 9.21
C GLY A 121 11.27 1.77 10.01
N VAL A 122 10.71 0.64 10.46
CA VAL A 122 11.43 -0.35 11.29
C VAL A 122 11.82 -1.62 10.54
N VAL A 123 11.32 -1.85 9.34
CA VAL A 123 11.66 -3.05 8.56
C VAL A 123 13.10 -2.98 8.04
N SER A 124 13.73 -4.14 7.92
CA SER A 124 15.09 -4.30 7.42
C SER A 124 15.13 -4.99 6.06
N SER A 125 14.01 -5.61 5.65
CA SER A 125 13.90 -6.30 4.37
C SER A 125 12.48 -6.18 3.81
N ARG A 126 12.35 -6.39 2.49
CA ARG A 126 11.05 -6.49 1.84
C ARG A 126 10.22 -7.65 2.35
N ALA A 127 10.87 -8.76 2.74
CA ALA A 127 10.20 -9.94 3.26
C ALA A 127 9.55 -9.66 4.62
N GLU A 128 10.17 -8.84 5.47
CA GLU A 128 9.56 -8.40 6.74
C GLU A 128 8.29 -7.58 6.50
N LEU A 129 8.33 -6.58 5.61
CA LEU A 129 7.13 -5.79 5.30
C LEU A 129 6.06 -6.65 4.62
N ALA A 130 6.47 -7.47 3.63
CA ALA A 130 5.56 -8.38 2.94
C ALA A 130 4.90 -9.39 3.88
N SER A 131 5.58 -9.83 4.97
CA SER A 131 4.97 -10.73 5.95
C SER A 131 3.81 -10.09 6.70
N VAL A 132 3.93 -8.82 7.10
CA VAL A 132 2.83 -8.06 7.71
C VAL A 132 1.69 -7.89 6.71
N LEU A 133 2.00 -7.45 5.47
CA LEU A 133 1.00 -7.28 4.43
C LEU A 133 0.27 -8.60 4.11
N ALA A 134 0.97 -9.73 4.10
CA ALA A 134 0.38 -11.05 3.86
C ALA A 134 -0.53 -11.51 5.01
N HIS A 135 -0.15 -11.21 6.25
CA HIS A 135 -0.97 -11.47 7.44
C HIS A 135 -2.30 -10.68 7.36
N GLU A 136 -2.22 -9.38 7.09
CA GLU A 136 -3.40 -8.53 6.97
C GLU A 136 -4.27 -8.91 5.74
N LEU A 137 -3.63 -9.24 4.61
CA LEU A 137 -4.34 -9.76 3.44
C LEU A 137 -5.15 -11.00 3.79
N SER A 138 -4.61 -11.87 4.66
CA SER A 138 -5.32 -13.07 5.11
C SER A 138 -6.55 -12.72 5.95
N HIS A 139 -6.50 -11.69 6.80
CA HIS A 139 -7.68 -11.20 7.50
C HIS A 139 -8.78 -10.75 6.55
N ILE A 140 -8.41 -10.12 5.42
CA ILE A 140 -9.36 -9.68 4.39
C ILE A 140 -9.92 -10.88 3.62
N THR A 141 -9.07 -11.77 3.10
CA THR A 141 -9.49 -12.89 2.26
C THR A 141 -10.31 -13.92 3.04
N GLN A 142 -10.01 -14.14 4.33
CA GLN A 142 -10.77 -15.00 5.22
C GLN A 142 -11.98 -14.30 5.86
N ARG A 143 -12.21 -13.05 5.51
CA ARG A 143 -13.35 -12.23 5.96
C ARG A 143 -13.48 -12.20 7.49
N HIS A 144 -12.37 -12.03 8.21
CA HIS A 144 -12.37 -12.07 9.68
C HIS A 144 -13.23 -10.94 10.28
N ILE A 145 -13.24 -9.74 9.67
CA ILE A 145 -14.08 -8.63 10.13
C ILE A 145 -15.57 -8.97 10.01
N PRO A 146 -16.12 -9.37 8.85
CA PRO A 146 -17.52 -9.81 8.76
C PRO A 146 -17.88 -10.94 9.72
N ARG A 147 -16.98 -11.92 9.92
CA ARG A 147 -17.21 -13.04 10.85
C ARG A 147 -17.30 -12.57 12.31
N LEU A 148 -16.50 -11.59 12.73
CA LEU A 148 -16.62 -10.97 14.05
C LEU A 148 -17.95 -10.22 14.21
N LEU A 149 -18.34 -9.45 13.18
CA LEU A 149 -19.57 -8.66 13.20
C LEU A 149 -20.84 -9.52 13.16
N GLY A 150 -20.81 -10.64 12.45
CA GLY A 150 -21.93 -11.59 12.34
C GLY A 150 -22.24 -12.33 13.64
N GLN A 151 -21.28 -12.46 14.55
CA GLN A 151 -21.50 -13.09 15.87
C GLN A 151 -22.33 -12.23 16.79
N GLU A 152 -22.43 -10.93 16.54
CA GLU A 152 -23.23 -9.97 17.34
C GLU A 152 -24.49 -9.53 16.58
N LYS A 153 -25.49 -10.34 16.55
CA LYS A 153 -26.76 -10.22 15.80
C LYS A 153 -27.59 -8.93 16.04
N ARG A 154 -27.08 -7.87 16.68
CA ARG A 154 -27.87 -6.69 17.08
C ARG A 154 -27.22 -5.32 16.88
N GLN A 155 -26.08 -5.19 16.22
CA GLN A 155 -25.45 -3.89 16.08
C GLN A 155 -25.61 -3.30 14.67
N THR A 156 -25.99 -2.01 14.60
CA THR A 156 -26.20 -1.34 13.31
C THR A 156 -24.90 -1.05 12.58
N PRO A 157 -24.87 -1.04 11.23
CA PRO A 157 -23.67 -0.72 10.44
C PRO A 157 -23.01 0.64 10.76
N LEU A 158 -23.79 1.59 11.29
CA LEU A 158 -23.27 2.90 11.73
C LEU A 158 -22.42 2.78 13.00
N MET A 159 -22.86 1.97 13.96
CA MET A 159 -22.11 1.69 15.17
C MET A 159 -20.78 1.01 14.83
N MET A 160 -20.76 0.18 13.78
CA MET A 160 -19.57 -0.47 13.26
C MET A 160 -18.61 0.50 12.56
N ALA A 161 -19.12 1.43 11.75
CA ALA A 161 -18.29 2.48 11.15
C ALA A 161 -17.69 3.40 12.22
N ALA A 162 -18.48 3.79 13.22
CA ALA A 162 -18.00 4.58 14.36
C ALA A 162 -16.98 3.82 15.20
N LEU A 163 -17.12 2.51 15.31
CA LEU A 163 -16.24 1.60 16.02
C LEU A 163 -14.88 1.49 15.34
N VAL A 164 -14.85 1.25 14.03
CA VAL A 164 -13.60 1.21 13.25
C VAL A 164 -12.93 2.59 13.22
N ALA A 165 -13.69 3.67 13.04
CA ALA A 165 -13.17 5.03 13.11
C ALA A 165 -12.65 5.37 14.51
N GLY A 166 -13.32 4.91 15.57
CA GLY A 166 -12.89 5.06 16.95
C GLY A 166 -11.58 4.32 17.26
N MET A 167 -11.36 3.15 16.66
CA MET A 167 -10.09 2.41 16.78
C MET A 167 -8.93 3.15 16.12
N ILE A 168 -9.16 3.68 14.92
CA ILE A 168 -8.16 4.49 14.22
C ILE A 168 -7.83 5.74 15.05
N ALA A 169 -8.82 6.40 15.64
CA ALA A 169 -8.64 7.55 16.51
C ALA A 169 -7.92 7.18 17.83
N ALA A 170 -8.27 6.06 18.44
CA ALA A 170 -7.64 5.58 19.69
C ALA A 170 -6.17 5.14 19.49
N SER A 171 -5.81 4.69 18.27
CA SER A 171 -4.41 4.41 17.94
C SER A 171 -3.55 5.69 17.92
N LYS A 172 -4.18 6.86 17.66
CA LYS A 172 -3.51 8.17 17.55
C LYS A 172 -3.44 8.93 18.87
N ASN A 173 -4.45 8.80 19.74
CA ASN A 173 -4.50 9.50 21.02
C ASN A 173 -5.29 8.70 22.05
N PRO A 174 -4.60 8.07 23.04
CA PRO A 174 -5.26 7.33 24.11
C PRO A 174 -6.24 8.16 24.94
N GLN A 175 -6.02 9.49 25.04
CA GLN A 175 -6.90 10.42 25.75
C GLN A 175 -8.14 10.81 24.93
N ALA A 176 -8.02 10.88 23.58
CA ALA A 176 -9.19 11.05 22.72
C ALA A 176 -10.05 9.78 22.67
N GLY A 177 -9.44 8.61 22.74
CA GLY A 177 -10.12 7.33 22.94
C GLY A 177 -10.86 7.29 24.29
N ALA A 178 -10.27 7.82 25.37
CA ALA A 178 -10.91 7.93 26.68
C ALA A 178 -12.09 8.91 26.70
N ALA A 179 -12.08 9.99 25.93
CA ALA A 179 -13.20 10.94 25.81
C ALA A 179 -14.40 10.33 25.07
N LEU A 180 -14.17 9.43 24.11
CA LEU A 180 -15.21 8.59 23.49
C LEU A 180 -15.67 7.45 24.42
N ALA A 181 -14.87 7.11 25.43
CA ALA A 181 -15.10 6.05 26.41
C ALA A 181 -16.02 6.45 27.59
N VAL A 182 -16.59 7.65 27.60
CA VAL A 182 -17.54 8.13 28.66
C VAL A 182 -18.85 7.31 28.71
N GLY A 183 -18.84 6.09 28.25
CA GLY A 183 -19.96 5.15 28.36
C GLY A 183 -19.58 3.68 28.60
N GLY A 184 -18.34 3.34 28.96
CA GLY A 184 -17.98 1.93 29.22
C GLY A 184 -17.94 1.03 27.98
N GLN A 185 -18.24 1.56 26.79
CA GLN A 185 -18.35 0.78 25.56
C GLN A 185 -17.02 0.68 24.81
N ALA A 186 -16.13 1.65 24.91
CA ALA A 186 -14.88 1.63 24.15
C ALA A 186 -13.92 0.51 24.57
N ALA A 187 -13.87 0.13 25.84
CA ALA A 187 -13.06 -1.00 26.31
C ALA A 187 -13.64 -2.35 25.83
N VAL A 188 -14.95 -2.48 25.78
CA VAL A 188 -15.65 -3.66 25.22
C VAL A 188 -15.41 -3.75 23.71
N ILE A 189 -15.42 -2.62 23.04
CA ILE A 189 -15.18 -2.48 21.61
C ILE A 189 -13.73 -2.82 21.24
N GLN A 190 -12.74 -2.33 22.02
CA GLN A 190 -11.34 -2.68 21.86
C GLN A 190 -11.11 -4.19 22.06
N GLN A 191 -11.86 -4.80 22.98
CA GLN A 191 -11.77 -6.23 23.25
C GLN A 191 -12.47 -7.09 22.18
N GLN A 192 -13.53 -6.58 21.54
CA GLN A 192 -14.26 -7.25 20.46
C GLN A 192 -13.52 -7.26 19.13
N LEU A 193 -12.66 -6.27 18.90
CA LEU A 193 -11.86 -6.18 17.69
C LEU A 193 -10.45 -6.80 17.84
N ASN A 194 -10.11 -7.29 19.02
CA ASN A 194 -9.03 -8.25 19.15
C ASN A 194 -9.47 -9.52 18.41
N PHE A 195 -8.89 -9.75 17.23
CA PHE A 195 -9.11 -10.98 16.48
C PHE A 195 -8.93 -12.18 17.41
N SER A 196 -9.82 -13.17 17.31
CA SER A 196 -9.69 -14.34 18.15
C SER A 196 -8.34 -15.01 17.90
N ARG A 197 -7.78 -15.70 18.90
CA ARG A 197 -6.51 -16.44 18.75
C ARG A 197 -6.53 -17.42 17.58
N ASP A 198 -7.71 -17.90 17.20
CA ASP A 198 -7.88 -18.82 16.07
C ASP A 198 -7.77 -18.07 14.75
N MET A 199 -8.36 -16.88 14.63
CA MET A 199 -8.23 -16.01 13.47
C MET A 199 -6.79 -15.56 13.26
N GLU A 200 -6.06 -15.24 14.35
CA GLU A 200 -4.63 -14.91 14.27
C GLU A 200 -3.79 -16.09 13.74
N ARG A 201 -4.04 -17.30 14.25
CA ARG A 201 -3.36 -18.52 13.74
C ARG A 201 -3.74 -18.85 12.30
N GLU A 202 -4.99 -18.61 11.91
CA GLU A 202 -5.45 -18.76 10.54
C GLU A 202 -4.75 -17.76 9.62
N ALA A 203 -4.68 -16.47 10.01
CA ALA A 203 -4.00 -15.41 9.28
C ALA A 203 -2.49 -15.68 9.13
N ASP A 204 -1.82 -16.13 10.20
CA ASP A 204 -0.43 -16.54 10.13
C ASP A 204 -0.18 -17.67 9.14
N ARG A 205 -1.00 -18.73 9.21
CA ARG A 205 -0.86 -19.91 8.35
C ARG A 205 -1.10 -19.58 6.87
N ILE A 206 -2.15 -18.85 6.58
CA ILE A 206 -2.51 -18.45 5.21
C ILE A 206 -1.55 -17.41 4.68
N GLY A 207 -1.25 -16.38 5.49
CA GLY A 207 -0.32 -15.31 5.13
C GLY A 207 1.09 -15.83 4.86
N TYR A 208 1.58 -16.79 5.65
CA TYR A 208 2.85 -17.46 5.37
C TYR A 208 2.84 -18.15 4.00
N GLY A 209 1.75 -18.87 3.69
CA GLY A 209 1.59 -19.53 2.40
C GLY A 209 1.56 -18.54 1.24
N ILE A 210 0.84 -17.42 1.38
CA ILE A 210 0.77 -16.34 0.37
C ILE A 210 2.14 -15.71 0.19
N LEU A 211 2.86 -15.40 1.27
CA LEU A 211 4.19 -14.81 1.25
C LEU A 211 5.17 -15.64 0.41
N VAL A 212 5.23 -16.95 0.70
CA VAL A 212 6.14 -17.88 0.00
C VAL A 212 5.73 -18.06 -1.46
N GLN A 213 4.42 -18.16 -1.74
CA GLN A 213 3.89 -18.25 -3.11
C GLN A 213 4.22 -17.01 -3.94
N ALA A 214 4.21 -15.83 -3.31
CA ALA A 214 4.59 -14.56 -3.92
C ALA A 214 6.12 -14.42 -4.15
N GLY A 215 6.91 -15.43 -3.76
CA GLY A 215 8.35 -15.47 -3.97
C GLY A 215 9.18 -14.75 -2.90
N PHE A 216 8.59 -14.39 -1.78
CA PHE A 216 9.32 -13.81 -0.64
C PHE A 216 9.86 -14.90 0.28
N ASP A 217 10.94 -14.57 1.01
CA ASP A 217 11.51 -15.46 2.01
C ASP A 217 10.58 -15.58 3.22
N GLY A 218 10.20 -16.81 3.56
CA GLY A 218 9.38 -17.12 4.75
C GLY A 218 10.04 -16.69 6.07
N GLN A 219 11.37 -16.53 6.10
CA GLN A 219 12.11 -15.99 7.24
C GLN A 219 11.68 -14.57 7.60
N GLY A 220 11.08 -13.82 6.64
CA GLY A 220 10.50 -12.50 6.90
C GLY A 220 9.45 -12.47 8.01
N PHE A 221 8.61 -13.52 8.14
CA PHE A 221 7.68 -13.64 9.27
C PHE A 221 8.40 -13.81 10.60
N VAL A 222 9.41 -14.67 10.63
CA VAL A 222 10.16 -14.95 11.85
C VAL A 222 10.90 -13.72 12.33
N SER A 223 11.66 -13.07 11.45
CA SER A 223 12.43 -11.87 11.78
C SER A 223 11.53 -10.70 12.18
N MET A 224 10.36 -10.54 11.55
CA MET A 224 9.40 -9.52 11.94
C MET A 224 8.81 -9.79 13.34
N PHE A 225 8.44 -11.05 13.63
CA PHE A 225 7.94 -11.43 14.97
C PHE A 225 9.00 -11.22 16.06
N GLU A 226 10.26 -11.57 15.80
CA GLU A 226 11.37 -11.32 16.73
C GLU A 226 11.57 -9.82 16.99
N LYS A 227 11.47 -9.01 15.94
CA LYS A 227 11.54 -7.55 16.01
C LYS A 227 10.39 -6.96 16.84
N LEU A 228 9.17 -7.39 16.59
CA LEU A 228 7.99 -6.99 17.35
C LEU A 228 8.08 -7.42 18.82
N GLN A 229 8.56 -8.65 19.09
CA GLN A 229 8.77 -9.14 20.45
C GLN A 229 9.86 -8.36 21.18
N GLY A 230 10.98 -8.07 20.50
CA GLY A 230 12.08 -7.30 21.09
C GLY A 230 11.64 -5.92 21.54
N ALA A 231 10.79 -5.30 20.76
CA ALA A 231 10.32 -3.95 21.05
C ALA A 231 9.36 -3.86 22.24
N THR A 232 8.50 -4.86 22.44
CA THR A 232 7.60 -4.90 23.62
C THR A 232 8.33 -5.09 24.94
N ARG A 233 9.51 -5.72 24.92
CA ARG A 233 10.30 -5.92 26.12
C ARG A 233 11.00 -4.66 26.63
N ILE A 234 11.25 -3.69 25.75
CA ILE A 234 12.06 -2.51 26.07
C ILE A 234 11.18 -1.32 26.50
N ASN A 235 10.00 -1.13 25.92
CA ASN A 235 9.11 -0.02 26.22
C ASN A 235 7.64 -0.37 25.95
N ASP A 236 6.81 -0.40 26.97
CA ASP A 236 5.35 -0.40 26.84
C ASP A 236 4.81 1.05 26.92
N ASN A 237 5.34 1.92 26.07
CA ASN A 237 4.94 3.34 25.98
C ASN A 237 3.75 3.58 25.03
N GLY A 238 3.15 2.51 24.52
CA GLY A 238 2.00 2.61 23.62
C GLY A 238 2.33 2.80 22.13
N ASP A 239 3.59 2.81 21.73
CA ASP A 239 4.03 3.01 20.33
C ASP A 239 3.77 1.80 19.42
N TRP A 240 3.14 0.74 19.93
CA TRP A 240 2.89 -0.53 19.24
C TRP A 240 1.41 -0.92 19.16
N PRO A 241 0.54 -0.10 18.54
CA PRO A 241 -0.89 -0.43 18.42
C PRO A 241 -1.12 -1.75 17.69
N TYR A 242 -0.25 -2.12 16.75
CA TYR A 242 -0.31 -3.39 16.02
C TYR A 242 -0.38 -4.60 16.96
N LEU A 243 0.41 -4.65 18.01
CA LEU A 243 0.42 -5.77 18.94
C LEU A 243 -0.79 -5.81 19.89
N ARG A 244 -1.54 -4.73 19.99
CA ARG A 244 -2.81 -4.72 20.74
C ARG A 244 -3.93 -5.37 19.94
N SER A 245 -3.98 -5.13 18.62
CA SER A 245 -4.95 -5.78 17.73
C SER A 245 -4.53 -7.20 17.35
N HIS A 246 -3.20 -7.47 17.25
CA HIS A 246 -2.61 -8.76 16.87
C HIS A 246 -1.65 -9.28 17.96
N PRO A 247 -2.15 -9.81 19.09
CA PRO A 247 -1.30 -10.26 20.19
C PRO A 247 -0.30 -11.32 19.74
N LEU A 248 0.97 -11.07 19.97
CA LEU A 248 2.05 -12.00 19.65
C LEU A 248 2.26 -12.97 20.80
N THR A 249 1.89 -14.23 20.63
CA THR A 249 2.09 -15.28 21.62
C THR A 249 3.34 -16.11 21.31
N THR A 250 3.93 -16.72 22.33
CA THR A 250 5.05 -17.65 22.16
C THR A 250 4.71 -18.79 21.21
N GLN A 251 3.45 -19.24 21.21
CA GLN A 251 2.97 -20.27 20.30
C GLN A 251 3.03 -19.80 18.84
N ARG A 252 2.54 -18.58 18.50
CA ARG A 252 2.60 -18.04 17.13
C ARG A 252 4.05 -17.94 16.63
N ILE A 253 4.97 -17.47 17.49
CA ILE A 253 6.40 -17.41 17.16
C ILE A 253 6.95 -18.81 16.86
N GLY A 254 6.68 -19.79 17.72
CA GLY A 254 7.13 -21.17 17.55
C GLY A 254 6.57 -21.82 16.27
N ASP A 255 5.29 -21.61 15.99
CA ASP A 255 4.64 -22.11 14.77
C ASP A 255 5.28 -21.53 13.50
N MET A 256 5.62 -20.24 13.49
CA MET A 256 6.26 -19.62 12.34
C MET A 256 7.71 -20.08 12.17
N GLN A 257 8.48 -20.23 13.27
CA GLN A 257 9.82 -20.80 13.24
C GLN A 257 9.81 -22.24 12.69
N GLN A 258 8.87 -23.07 13.13
CA GLN A 258 8.72 -24.43 12.64
C GLN A 258 8.39 -24.46 11.14
N ARG A 259 7.47 -23.60 10.66
CA ARG A 259 7.11 -23.51 9.23
C ARG A 259 8.30 -23.06 8.38
N ALA A 260 9.06 -22.07 8.83
CA ALA A 260 10.24 -21.59 8.13
C ALA A 260 11.34 -22.67 8.01
N GLN A 261 11.42 -23.59 9.01
CA GLN A 261 12.35 -24.72 8.98
C GLN A 261 11.84 -25.91 8.13
N ALA A 262 10.50 -26.13 8.08
CA ALA A 262 9.90 -27.30 7.44
C ALA A 262 9.84 -27.20 5.91
N LEU A 263 9.89 -26.00 5.33
CA LEU A 263 9.95 -25.88 3.87
C LEU A 263 11.31 -26.39 3.38
N PRO A 264 11.32 -27.30 2.38
CA PRO A 264 12.57 -27.66 1.71
C PRO A 264 13.19 -26.35 1.20
N ARG A 265 14.41 -26.08 1.58
CA ARG A 265 15.20 -24.94 1.09
C ARG A 265 15.39 -24.98 -0.43
N GLY A 266 14.35 -25.36 -1.22
CA GLY A 266 14.40 -25.73 -2.62
C GLY A 266 13.17 -25.51 -3.48
N GLY A 267 12.11 -24.92 -3.02
CA GLY A 267 10.84 -24.86 -3.75
C GLY A 267 10.49 -23.51 -4.38
N SER A 268 11.29 -22.98 -5.25
CA SER A 268 10.89 -22.07 -6.34
C SER A 268 11.99 -21.96 -7.38
N GLN A 269 11.71 -22.39 -8.60
CA GLN A 269 12.62 -22.26 -9.75
C GLN A 269 12.75 -20.81 -10.25
N ALA A 270 12.32 -19.82 -9.50
CA ALA A 270 12.35 -18.40 -9.90
C ALA A 270 13.40 -17.55 -9.17
N ALA A 271 14.22 -18.11 -8.30
CA ALA A 271 15.28 -17.37 -7.63
C ALA A 271 16.65 -18.04 -7.83
N SER A 272 17.25 -17.82 -9.00
CA SER A 272 18.66 -18.10 -9.25
C SER A 272 19.54 -17.00 -8.63
N ALA A 273 19.47 -16.83 -7.29
CA ALA A 273 20.50 -16.14 -6.53
C ALA A 273 21.30 -17.19 -5.75
N PRO A 274 22.65 -17.09 -5.66
CA PRO A 274 23.47 -18.10 -5.00
C PRO A 274 23.07 -18.25 -3.53
N ARG A 275 22.65 -19.43 -3.16
CA ARG A 275 22.14 -19.83 -1.83
C ARG A 275 23.14 -19.66 -0.67
N GLU A 276 24.42 -19.62 -0.97
CA GLU A 276 25.49 -19.44 0.00
C GLU A 276 25.51 -18.06 0.68
N ALA A 277 24.81 -17.06 0.08
CA ALA A 277 24.69 -15.73 0.67
C ALA A 277 23.62 -15.64 1.77
N ALA A 278 22.58 -16.49 1.74
CA ALA A 278 21.51 -16.48 2.73
C ALA A 278 21.94 -17.11 4.07
N GLU A 279 22.88 -18.05 4.05
CA GLU A 279 23.36 -18.73 5.28
C GLU A 279 24.42 -17.93 6.04
N ARG A 280 24.98 -16.86 5.43
CA ARG A 280 26.01 -15.98 6.05
C ARG A 280 25.58 -14.52 6.17
N GLY A 281 24.30 -14.24 6.36
CA GLY A 281 23.77 -12.89 6.30
C GLY A 281 23.78 -12.42 4.84
N GLY A 282 22.78 -12.83 4.06
CA GLY A 282 22.65 -12.42 2.64
C GLY A 282 22.77 -10.91 2.48
N PRO A 283 23.06 -10.41 1.25
CA PRO A 283 23.23 -8.99 1.04
C PRO A 283 22.02 -8.25 1.61
N ALA A 284 22.28 -7.24 2.46
CA ALA A 284 21.23 -6.45 3.08
C ALA A 284 20.27 -5.93 1.99
N ASP A 285 18.97 -5.95 2.23
CA ASP A 285 17.97 -5.39 1.32
C ASP A 285 18.07 -3.86 1.36
N LEU A 286 19.01 -3.32 0.56
CA LEU A 286 19.31 -1.89 0.53
C LEU A 286 18.09 -1.07 0.15
N GLU A 287 17.26 -1.54 -0.79
CA GLU A 287 16.03 -0.84 -1.17
C GLU A 287 15.09 -0.68 0.03
N ALA A 288 14.82 -1.77 0.76
CA ALA A 288 13.97 -1.72 1.95
C ALA A 288 14.51 -0.73 2.99
N LEU A 289 15.82 -0.71 3.22
CA LEU A 289 16.46 0.21 4.17
C LEU A 289 16.34 1.68 3.74
N LEU A 290 16.45 1.98 2.44
CA LEU A 290 16.28 3.34 1.92
C LEU A 290 14.81 3.80 2.06
N VAL A 291 13.86 2.93 1.74
CA VAL A 291 12.42 3.20 1.92
C VAL A 291 12.07 3.38 3.40
N ALA A 292 12.63 2.55 4.28
CA ALA A 292 12.47 2.70 5.72
C ALA A 292 13.05 4.03 6.23
N ALA A 293 14.21 4.45 5.70
CA ALA A 293 14.80 5.75 6.01
C ALA A 293 13.88 6.91 5.58
N ARG A 294 13.28 6.82 4.37
CA ARG A 294 12.27 7.78 3.89
C ARG A 294 11.07 7.84 4.82
N ALA A 295 10.50 6.69 5.15
CA ALA A 295 9.33 6.61 6.02
C ALA A 295 9.56 7.26 7.39
N ARG A 296 10.73 7.04 8.01
CA ARG A 296 11.10 7.68 9.28
C ARG A 296 11.12 9.20 9.19
N VAL A 297 11.70 9.76 8.13
CA VAL A 297 11.77 11.21 7.95
C VAL A 297 10.41 11.81 7.63
N LEU A 298 9.59 11.14 6.82
CA LEU A 298 8.24 11.59 6.48
C LEU A 298 7.25 11.51 7.64
N GLY A 299 7.54 10.71 8.68
CA GLY A 299 6.76 10.60 9.92
C GLY A 299 6.79 11.85 10.80
N ARG A 300 7.26 12.99 10.32
CA ARG A 300 7.34 14.29 11.02
C ARG A 300 8.04 14.18 12.38
N PRO A 301 9.29 13.75 12.44
CA PRO A 301 10.07 13.79 13.67
C PRO A 301 10.28 15.23 14.13
N GLY A 302 10.55 15.44 15.42
CA GLY A 302 10.93 16.75 15.94
C GLY A 302 12.21 17.28 15.29
N VAL A 303 12.38 18.60 15.29
CA VAL A 303 13.53 19.29 14.64
C VAL A 303 14.87 18.77 15.15
N ASP A 304 14.96 18.41 16.43
CA ASP A 304 16.21 17.91 17.01
C ASP A 304 16.57 16.51 16.48
N VAL A 305 15.57 15.67 16.21
CA VAL A 305 15.76 14.37 15.57
C VAL A 305 16.22 14.55 14.12
N LEU A 306 15.62 15.50 13.39
CA LEU A 306 16.07 15.85 12.04
C LEU A 306 17.52 16.32 12.03
N ARG A 307 17.92 17.20 12.97
CA ARG A 307 19.30 17.66 13.12
C ARG A 307 20.26 16.54 13.46
N ALA A 308 19.86 15.62 14.33
CA ALA A 308 20.66 14.46 14.67
C ALA A 308 20.93 13.58 13.42
N TRP A 309 19.89 13.25 12.65
CA TRP A 309 20.07 12.48 11.41
C TRP A 309 20.87 13.25 10.36
N ALA A 310 20.61 14.55 10.20
CA ALA A 310 21.35 15.40 9.26
C ALA A 310 22.84 15.49 9.59
N GLY A 311 23.22 15.43 10.88
CA GLY A 311 24.60 15.46 11.35
C GLY A 311 25.30 14.10 11.37
N GLU A 312 24.58 12.98 11.29
CA GLU A 312 25.14 11.64 11.43
C GLU A 312 26.27 11.33 10.43
N PRO A 313 26.19 11.69 9.13
CA PRO A 313 27.26 11.44 8.18
C PRO A 313 28.59 12.18 8.48
N SER A 314 28.55 13.20 9.33
CA SER A 314 29.75 13.97 9.72
C SER A 314 30.42 13.43 10.98
N GLN A 315 29.89 12.38 11.60
CA GLN A 315 30.46 11.79 12.82
C GLN A 315 31.72 10.98 12.50
N PRO A 316 32.70 10.96 13.41
CA PRO A 316 33.88 10.11 13.29
C PRO A 316 33.51 8.63 13.10
N GLY A 317 34.22 7.92 12.21
CA GLY A 317 33.96 6.51 11.94
C GLY A 317 32.73 6.20 11.07
N PHE A 318 32.01 7.21 10.59
CA PHE A 318 30.84 6.99 9.73
C PHE A 318 31.21 6.26 8.42
N ALA A 319 32.34 6.62 7.80
CA ALA A 319 32.81 6.02 6.56
C ALA A 319 33.17 4.53 6.72
N ASP A 320 33.55 4.12 7.92
CA ASP A 320 33.94 2.74 8.24
C ASP A 320 32.75 1.82 8.52
N ARG A 321 31.55 2.38 8.63
CA ARG A 321 30.33 1.57 8.86
C ARG A 321 30.04 0.66 7.67
N PRO A 322 29.43 -0.51 7.89
CA PRO A 322 28.92 -1.35 6.80
C PRO A 322 28.00 -0.59 5.85
N LEU A 323 27.99 -0.98 4.56
CA LEU A 323 27.24 -0.29 3.51
C LEU A 323 25.76 -0.07 3.87
N ALA A 324 25.09 -1.09 4.40
CA ALA A 324 23.65 -1.04 4.65
C ALA A 324 23.23 0.06 5.64
N PRO A 325 23.73 0.11 6.90
CA PRO A 325 23.40 1.20 7.81
C PRO A 325 23.89 2.56 7.31
N ARG A 326 25.03 2.61 6.60
CA ARG A 326 25.55 3.84 6.02
C ARG A 326 24.63 4.39 4.92
N ALA A 327 24.12 3.54 4.03
CA ALA A 327 23.20 3.94 2.96
C ALA A 327 21.88 4.49 3.54
N GLY A 328 21.29 3.79 4.52
CA GLY A 328 20.09 4.27 5.21
C GLY A 328 20.29 5.61 5.91
N ALA A 329 21.44 5.80 6.58
CA ALA A 329 21.77 7.05 7.25
C ALA A 329 21.99 8.21 6.24
N LEU A 330 22.68 7.97 5.12
CA LEU A 330 22.85 8.96 4.06
C LEU A 330 21.50 9.40 3.46
N TYR A 331 20.59 8.45 3.21
CA TYR A 331 19.25 8.76 2.72
C TYR A 331 18.47 9.62 3.71
N ALA A 332 18.42 9.20 4.99
CA ALA A 332 17.74 9.94 6.04
C ALA A 332 18.35 11.34 6.22
N ALA A 333 19.68 11.47 6.21
CA ALA A 333 20.37 12.74 6.34
C ALA A 333 20.07 13.69 5.17
N ALA A 334 20.09 13.18 3.93
CA ALA A 334 19.77 13.98 2.74
C ALA A 334 18.34 14.52 2.82
N LEU A 335 17.37 13.69 3.14
CA LEU A 335 15.97 14.11 3.24
C LEU A 335 15.73 15.02 4.45
N ALA A 336 16.41 14.78 5.59
CA ALA A 336 16.36 15.65 6.76
C ALA A 336 16.93 17.05 6.47
N GLN A 337 18.07 17.14 5.76
CA GLN A 337 18.63 18.43 5.35
C GLN A 337 17.67 19.20 4.44
N ALA A 338 16.97 18.53 3.52
CA ALA A 338 15.95 19.16 2.69
C ALA A 338 14.79 19.72 3.53
N GLN A 339 14.33 18.98 4.54
CA GLN A 339 13.30 19.49 5.47
C GLN A 339 13.80 20.66 6.33
N LEU A 340 15.09 20.68 6.66
CA LEU A 340 15.76 21.79 7.34
C LEU A 340 16.11 22.96 6.40
N ARG A 341 15.73 22.90 5.11
CA ARG A 341 15.96 23.92 4.07
C ARG A 341 17.42 24.08 3.63
N ASP A 342 18.29 23.12 3.93
CA ASP A 342 19.67 23.08 3.41
C ASP A 342 19.75 22.16 2.18
N LEU A 343 19.21 22.64 1.05
CA LEU A 343 19.18 21.88 -0.21
C LEU A 343 20.57 21.58 -0.77
N PRO A 344 21.58 22.48 -0.72
CA PRO A 344 22.92 22.16 -1.19
C PRO A 344 23.53 20.94 -0.46
N ARG A 345 23.38 20.91 0.85
CA ARG A 345 23.88 19.79 1.67
C ARG A 345 23.10 18.50 1.44
N ALA A 346 21.77 18.62 1.26
CA ALA A 346 20.91 17.51 0.89
C ALA A 346 21.36 16.87 -0.43
N GLN A 347 21.62 17.65 -1.48
CA GLN A 347 22.09 17.18 -2.79
C GLN A 347 23.47 16.52 -2.71
N ALA A 348 24.39 17.07 -1.91
CA ALA A 348 25.71 16.49 -1.71
C ALA A 348 25.61 15.09 -1.04
N LEU A 349 24.78 14.94 -0.02
CA LEU A 349 24.54 13.65 0.65
C LEU A 349 23.84 12.63 -0.27
N ALA A 350 22.88 13.07 -1.06
CA ALA A 350 22.21 12.20 -2.05
C ALA A 350 23.19 11.73 -3.15
N THR A 351 24.18 12.55 -3.50
CA THR A 351 25.25 12.15 -4.43
C THR A 351 26.17 11.09 -3.80
N GLN A 352 26.56 11.27 -2.53
CA GLN A 352 27.33 10.25 -1.80
C GLN A 352 26.56 8.93 -1.70
N LEU A 353 25.26 8.99 -1.42
CA LEU A 353 24.38 7.82 -1.40
C LEU A 353 24.39 7.10 -2.76
N ALA A 354 24.16 7.84 -3.85
CA ALA A 354 24.09 7.26 -5.20
C ALA A 354 25.38 6.51 -5.58
N LEU A 355 26.55 7.07 -5.22
CA LEU A 355 27.83 6.40 -5.40
C LEU A 355 27.95 5.13 -4.54
N ALA A 356 27.51 5.21 -3.28
CA ALA A 356 27.62 4.09 -2.35
C ALA A 356 26.77 2.87 -2.76
N VAL A 357 25.60 3.09 -3.38
CA VAL A 357 24.63 2.04 -3.74
C VAL A 357 24.64 1.70 -5.24
N ALA A 358 25.60 2.19 -6.01
CA ALA A 358 25.65 2.03 -7.48
C ALA A 358 25.64 0.56 -7.94
N GLY A 359 26.15 -0.37 -7.11
CA GLY A 359 26.16 -1.80 -7.38
C GLY A 359 24.81 -2.52 -7.19
N ASP A 360 23.83 -1.89 -6.58
CA ASP A 360 22.48 -2.43 -6.37
C ASP A 360 21.47 -1.63 -7.21
N ALA A 361 20.92 -2.25 -8.25
CA ALA A 361 20.05 -1.57 -9.22
C ALA A 361 18.79 -0.97 -8.58
N ARG A 362 18.21 -1.62 -7.56
CA ARG A 362 17.00 -1.15 -6.86
C ARG A 362 17.33 0.01 -5.92
N ALA A 363 18.38 -0.12 -5.12
CA ALA A 363 18.83 0.97 -4.26
C ALA A 363 19.32 2.17 -5.07
N ALA A 364 20.04 1.95 -6.18
CA ALA A 364 20.46 3.01 -7.10
C ALA A 364 19.26 3.75 -7.70
N ARG A 365 18.16 3.05 -8.00
CA ARG A 365 16.90 3.68 -8.43
C ARG A 365 16.32 4.57 -7.33
N GLN A 366 16.27 4.11 -6.09
CA GLN A 366 15.79 4.92 -4.95
C GLN A 366 16.67 6.17 -4.73
N ALA A 367 17.99 6.02 -4.83
CA ALA A 367 18.92 7.16 -4.73
C ALA A 367 18.70 8.18 -5.87
N ARG A 368 18.50 7.73 -7.11
CA ARG A 368 18.18 8.62 -8.24
C ARG A 368 16.85 9.36 -8.05
N LEU A 369 15.81 8.70 -7.55
CA LEU A 369 14.52 9.34 -7.25
C LEU A 369 14.70 10.44 -6.20
N LEU A 370 15.47 10.18 -5.14
CA LEU A 370 15.80 11.20 -4.15
C LEU A 370 16.57 12.37 -4.75
N GLN A 371 17.61 12.12 -5.57
CA GLN A 371 18.36 13.18 -6.25
C GLN A 371 17.46 14.02 -7.17
N ALA A 372 16.56 13.37 -7.92
CA ALA A 372 15.61 14.05 -8.81
C ALA A 372 14.61 14.91 -8.01
N GLU A 373 14.09 14.41 -6.90
CA GLU A 373 13.22 15.15 -5.98
C GLU A 373 13.93 16.40 -5.41
N LEU A 374 15.16 16.24 -4.93
CA LEU A 374 15.96 17.33 -4.38
C LEU A 374 16.33 18.39 -5.44
N ALA A 375 16.63 17.96 -6.67
CA ALA A 375 16.87 18.87 -7.78
C ALA A 375 15.61 19.69 -8.13
N LEU A 376 14.44 19.05 -8.13
CA LEU A 376 13.17 19.72 -8.37
C LEU A 376 12.87 20.75 -7.26
N GLN A 377 13.06 20.37 -6.00
CA GLN A 377 12.90 21.27 -4.84
C GLN A 377 13.87 22.46 -4.88
N ALA A 378 15.05 22.27 -5.45
CA ALA A 378 16.04 23.33 -5.66
C ALA A 378 15.77 24.21 -6.90
N GLY A 379 14.62 24.03 -7.58
CA GLY A 379 14.30 24.79 -8.80
C GLY A 379 15.16 24.40 -10.01
N GLN A 380 15.64 23.17 -10.08
CA GLN A 380 16.50 22.63 -11.14
C GLN A 380 15.76 21.56 -11.97
N PRO A 381 14.66 21.90 -12.66
CA PRO A 381 13.85 20.89 -13.36
C PRO A 381 14.60 20.20 -14.50
N ALA A 382 15.51 20.88 -15.20
CA ALA A 382 16.36 20.25 -16.22
C ALA A 382 17.24 19.15 -15.63
N ARG A 383 17.81 19.38 -14.44
CA ARG A 383 18.60 18.38 -13.73
C ARG A 383 17.74 17.20 -13.28
N THR A 384 16.50 17.45 -12.86
CA THR A 384 15.54 16.40 -12.54
C THR A 384 15.30 15.49 -13.74
N LEU A 385 15.06 16.06 -14.93
CA LEU A 385 14.84 15.30 -16.16
C LEU A 385 16.08 14.47 -16.56
N GLU A 386 17.26 15.05 -16.44
CA GLU A 386 18.52 14.34 -16.68
C GLU A 386 18.69 13.12 -15.77
N LEU A 387 18.48 13.29 -14.46
CA LEU A 387 18.59 12.20 -13.48
C LEU A 387 17.58 11.07 -13.71
N LEU A 388 16.36 11.42 -14.15
CA LEU A 388 15.33 10.42 -14.47
C LEU A 388 15.59 9.72 -15.82
N GLY A 389 16.45 10.26 -16.68
CA GLY A 389 16.74 9.74 -18.02
C GLY A 389 15.54 9.86 -18.98
N ALA A 390 15.64 9.28 -20.16
CA ALA A 390 14.53 9.21 -21.10
C ALA A 390 13.38 8.34 -20.55
N PRO A 391 12.11 8.62 -20.90
CA PRO A 391 11.02 7.69 -20.64
C PRO A 391 11.36 6.33 -21.24
N ALA A 392 11.12 5.25 -20.51
CA ALA A 392 11.32 3.93 -21.07
C ALA A 392 10.27 3.67 -22.16
N ASP A 393 10.68 3.57 -23.41
CA ASP A 393 9.81 3.30 -24.57
C ASP A 393 9.23 1.88 -24.60
N ARG A 394 9.42 1.09 -23.55
CA ARG A 394 8.95 -0.30 -23.48
C ARG A 394 7.95 -0.52 -22.36
N PRO A 395 6.83 -1.21 -22.67
CA PRO A 395 5.96 -1.72 -21.62
C PRO A 395 6.75 -2.65 -20.69
N ALA A 396 6.35 -2.68 -19.42
CA ALA A 396 6.95 -3.51 -18.39
C ALA A 396 7.25 -4.92 -18.88
N ARG A 397 8.44 -5.43 -18.53
CA ARG A 397 8.71 -6.86 -18.60
C ARG A 397 7.73 -7.61 -17.70
N ALA A 398 7.51 -8.89 -18.00
CA ALA A 398 6.62 -9.79 -17.26
C ALA A 398 6.94 -9.93 -15.75
N ASP A 399 8.03 -9.34 -15.28
CA ASP A 399 8.46 -9.27 -13.89
C ASP A 399 7.90 -8.05 -13.11
N GLY A 400 6.98 -7.28 -13.73
CA GLY A 400 6.29 -6.15 -13.09
C GLY A 400 7.16 -4.90 -12.84
N ALA A 401 8.43 -4.93 -13.17
CA ALA A 401 9.32 -3.78 -13.03
C ALA A 401 9.18 -2.83 -14.23
N SER A 402 8.15 -1.98 -14.24
CA SER A 402 8.12 -0.83 -15.13
C SER A 402 9.29 0.09 -14.79
N GLN A 403 10.17 0.38 -15.74
CA GLN A 403 11.22 1.39 -15.55
C GLN A 403 10.65 2.81 -15.32
N ALA A 404 9.40 3.05 -15.68
CA ALA A 404 8.64 4.27 -15.43
C ALA A 404 7.57 4.04 -14.35
N GLY A 405 7.98 3.84 -13.10
CA GLY A 405 7.03 3.77 -11.99
C GLY A 405 6.36 5.12 -11.71
N ARG A 406 5.28 5.09 -10.92
CA ARG A 406 4.50 6.26 -10.50
C ARG A 406 5.37 7.41 -9.96
N ALA A 407 6.37 7.10 -9.15
CA ALA A 407 7.27 8.09 -8.57
C ALA A 407 8.06 8.86 -9.63
N ALA A 408 8.66 8.14 -10.58
CA ALA A 408 9.39 8.76 -11.67
C ALA A 408 8.48 9.55 -12.62
N LEU A 409 7.27 9.05 -12.91
CA LEU A 409 6.28 9.73 -13.73
C LEU A 409 5.89 11.08 -13.12
N LEU A 410 5.52 11.11 -11.85
CA LEU A 410 5.09 12.34 -11.18
C LEU A 410 6.23 13.37 -11.08
N LEU A 411 7.44 12.95 -10.72
CA LEU A 411 8.61 13.85 -10.69
C LEU A 411 8.93 14.41 -12.09
N ARG A 412 8.88 13.56 -13.11
CA ARG A 412 9.09 13.98 -14.50
C ARG A 412 8.03 14.97 -14.95
N ALA A 413 6.77 14.70 -14.70
CA ALA A 413 5.68 15.58 -15.09
C ALA A 413 5.77 16.96 -14.42
N GLN A 414 6.13 17.01 -13.14
CA GLN A 414 6.37 18.27 -12.43
C GLN A 414 7.55 19.02 -13.03
N ALA A 415 8.66 18.34 -13.33
CA ALA A 415 9.84 18.94 -13.93
C ALA A 415 9.57 19.46 -15.36
N GLN A 416 8.85 18.68 -16.17
CA GLN A 416 8.42 19.09 -17.53
C GLN A 416 7.51 20.30 -17.49
N THR A 417 6.54 20.32 -16.58
CA THR A 417 5.64 21.47 -16.39
C THR A 417 6.43 22.72 -16.01
N ALA A 418 7.38 22.60 -15.06
CA ALA A 418 8.24 23.70 -14.64
C ALA A 418 9.23 24.17 -15.73
N SER A 419 9.56 23.33 -16.71
CA SER A 419 10.46 23.63 -17.83
C SER A 419 9.74 24.10 -19.10
N GLY A 420 8.43 24.36 -19.06
CA GLY A 420 7.65 24.75 -20.23
C GLY A 420 7.30 23.59 -21.18
N GLN A 421 7.50 22.35 -20.77
CA GLN A 421 7.19 21.13 -21.52
C GLN A 421 5.87 20.49 -21.04
N ALA A 422 4.92 21.32 -20.62
CA ALA A 422 3.67 20.88 -19.98
C ALA A 422 2.81 19.97 -20.88
N ALA A 423 2.91 20.10 -22.22
CA ALA A 423 2.20 19.22 -23.14
C ALA A 423 2.67 17.77 -23.01
N GLN A 424 3.98 17.54 -22.96
CA GLN A 424 4.53 16.19 -22.80
C GLN A 424 4.14 15.57 -21.45
N ALA A 425 4.14 16.39 -20.38
CA ALA A 425 3.66 15.97 -19.08
C ALA A 425 2.18 15.55 -19.12
N ALA A 426 1.33 16.35 -19.74
CA ALA A 426 -0.10 16.07 -19.86
C ALA A 426 -0.38 14.80 -20.65
N ASP A 427 0.31 14.56 -21.78
CA ASP A 427 0.16 13.36 -22.58
C ASP A 427 0.52 12.09 -21.79
N ALA A 428 1.65 12.09 -21.12
CA ALA A 428 2.09 10.96 -20.30
C ALA A 428 1.14 10.68 -19.12
N LEU A 429 0.69 11.74 -18.43
CA LEU A 429 -0.25 11.62 -17.32
C LEU A 429 -1.65 11.18 -17.80
N GLN A 430 -2.10 11.64 -18.99
CA GLN A 430 -3.39 11.21 -19.54
C GLN A 430 -3.43 9.70 -19.81
N VAL A 431 -2.34 9.13 -20.32
CA VAL A 431 -2.21 7.67 -20.48
C VAL A 431 -2.25 6.99 -19.09
N TRP A 432 -1.49 7.48 -18.13
CA TRP A 432 -1.44 6.90 -16.81
C TRP A 432 -2.80 6.89 -16.10
N VAL A 433 -3.54 8.01 -16.10
CA VAL A 433 -4.84 8.09 -15.41
C VAL A 433 -5.93 7.29 -16.10
N SER A 434 -5.76 6.95 -17.39
CA SER A 434 -6.67 6.04 -18.10
C SER A 434 -6.56 4.62 -17.56
N ASP A 435 -5.33 4.17 -17.26
CA ASP A 435 -5.07 2.85 -16.66
C ASP A 435 -5.23 2.86 -15.12
N HIS A 436 -5.05 4.03 -14.50
CA HIS A 436 -5.09 4.22 -13.04
C HIS A 436 -6.08 5.33 -12.64
N PRO A 437 -7.38 5.17 -12.91
CA PRO A 437 -8.38 6.25 -12.71
C PRO A 437 -8.57 6.67 -11.25
N ARG A 438 -8.05 5.90 -10.30
CA ARG A 438 -8.10 6.20 -8.86
C ARG A 438 -6.80 6.83 -8.33
N ASP A 439 -5.88 7.23 -9.19
CA ASP A 439 -4.66 7.92 -8.78
C ASP A 439 -4.90 9.44 -8.67
N ALA A 440 -5.29 9.89 -7.48
CA ALA A 440 -5.57 11.30 -7.21
C ALA A 440 -4.34 12.19 -7.44
N GLY A 441 -3.12 11.72 -7.09
CA GLY A 441 -1.87 12.45 -7.32
C GLY A 441 -1.57 12.67 -8.81
N ALA A 442 -1.82 11.66 -9.64
CA ALA A 442 -1.65 11.78 -11.09
C ALA A 442 -2.68 12.72 -11.73
N TRP A 443 -3.95 12.66 -11.27
CA TRP A 443 -4.98 13.62 -11.70
C TRP A 443 -4.62 15.06 -11.33
N GLN A 444 -4.09 15.27 -10.12
CA GLN A 444 -3.63 16.60 -9.69
C GLN A 444 -2.46 17.11 -10.55
N ALA A 445 -1.49 16.24 -10.86
CA ALA A 445 -0.38 16.60 -11.74
C ALA A 445 -0.85 16.91 -13.17
N LEU A 446 -1.82 16.14 -13.69
CA LEU A 446 -2.44 16.39 -15.00
C LEU A 446 -3.13 17.73 -15.04
N ALA A 447 -3.92 18.07 -14.01
CA ALA A 447 -4.58 19.38 -13.91
C ALA A 447 -3.56 20.52 -13.96
N GLN A 448 -2.45 20.41 -13.23
CA GLN A 448 -1.37 21.41 -13.23
C GLN A 448 -0.71 21.55 -14.61
N ALA A 449 -0.44 20.42 -15.29
CA ALA A 449 0.15 20.43 -16.63
C ALA A 449 -0.79 21.05 -17.68
N GLN A 450 -2.09 20.78 -17.59
CA GLN A 450 -3.10 21.38 -18.48
C GLN A 450 -3.31 22.87 -18.19
N ALA A 451 -3.31 23.28 -16.92
CA ALA A 451 -3.37 24.69 -16.53
C ALA A 451 -2.17 25.48 -17.05
N ALA A 452 -0.96 24.92 -16.98
CA ALA A 452 0.26 25.53 -17.51
C ALA A 452 0.24 25.73 -19.04
N GLN A 453 -0.62 24.97 -19.74
CA GLN A 453 -0.86 25.14 -21.18
C GLN A 453 -2.02 26.11 -21.50
N GLY A 454 -2.65 26.72 -20.49
CA GLY A 454 -3.85 27.54 -20.66
C GLY A 454 -5.13 26.74 -20.97
N GLN A 455 -5.09 25.39 -20.87
CA GLN A 455 -6.22 24.52 -21.13
C GLN A 455 -7.15 24.45 -19.90
N THR A 456 -7.74 25.58 -19.54
CA THR A 456 -8.45 25.76 -18.25
C THR A 456 -9.58 24.77 -18.06
N LEU A 457 -10.39 24.50 -19.10
CA LEU A 457 -11.53 23.55 -18.96
C LEU A 457 -11.04 22.12 -18.69
N ARG A 458 -9.98 21.68 -19.37
CA ARG A 458 -9.37 20.37 -19.14
C ARG A 458 -8.76 20.27 -17.73
N ALA A 459 -8.09 21.33 -17.28
CA ALA A 459 -7.54 21.40 -15.95
C ALA A 459 -8.64 21.26 -14.87
N LEU A 460 -9.73 22.02 -14.99
CA LEU A 460 -10.87 21.93 -14.09
C LEU A 460 -11.54 20.54 -14.11
N ARG A 461 -11.62 19.91 -15.31
CA ARG A 461 -12.10 18.53 -15.40
C ARG A 461 -11.22 17.56 -14.60
N ALA A 462 -9.90 17.65 -14.80
CA ALA A 462 -8.94 16.80 -14.08
C ALA A 462 -8.95 17.08 -12.57
N GLU A 463 -9.11 18.33 -12.13
CA GLU A 463 -9.30 18.68 -10.71
C GLU A 463 -10.53 18.01 -10.09
N GLY A 464 -11.60 17.81 -10.85
CA GLY A 464 -12.80 17.10 -10.37
C GLY A 464 -12.58 15.60 -10.16
N GLU A 465 -11.63 15.00 -10.89
CA GLU A 465 -11.27 13.59 -10.71
C GLU A 465 -10.49 13.34 -9.39
N VAL A 466 -9.82 14.34 -8.84
CA VAL A 466 -9.06 14.20 -7.59
C VAL A 466 -9.97 13.80 -6.43
N PRO A 467 -11.00 14.58 -6.04
CA PRO A 467 -11.92 14.19 -4.99
C PRO A 467 -12.73 12.94 -5.37
N MET A 468 -13.03 12.72 -6.66
CA MET A 468 -13.69 11.49 -7.12
C MET A 468 -12.85 10.24 -6.81
N ALA A 469 -11.54 10.28 -7.04
CA ALA A 469 -10.62 9.20 -6.73
C ALA A 469 -10.50 8.93 -5.22
N GLN A 470 -10.78 9.93 -4.39
CA GLN A 470 -10.82 9.87 -2.93
C GLN A 470 -12.21 9.61 -2.36
N LEU A 471 -13.19 9.27 -3.21
CA LEU A 471 -14.60 9.02 -2.83
C LEU A 471 -15.29 10.25 -2.21
N ASP A 472 -14.75 11.46 -2.37
CA ASP A 472 -15.38 12.72 -1.99
C ASP A 472 -16.27 13.24 -3.12
N TYR A 473 -17.47 12.66 -3.20
CA TYR A 473 -18.42 12.98 -4.26
C TYR A 473 -18.95 14.42 -4.16
N ALA A 474 -19.01 15.00 -2.96
CA ALA A 474 -19.41 16.39 -2.79
C ALA A 474 -18.37 17.34 -3.38
N GLY A 475 -17.10 17.14 -3.05
CA GLY A 475 -15.99 17.90 -3.63
C GLY A 475 -15.90 17.76 -5.15
N ALA A 476 -16.14 16.54 -5.69
CA ALA A 476 -16.18 16.31 -7.13
C ALA A 476 -17.31 17.09 -7.81
N VAL A 477 -18.53 17.09 -7.24
CA VAL A 477 -19.68 17.87 -7.74
C VAL A 477 -19.34 19.35 -7.78
N ASP A 478 -18.72 19.90 -6.72
CA ASP A 478 -18.40 21.32 -6.66
C ASP A 478 -17.35 21.72 -7.72
N ARG A 479 -16.32 20.89 -7.92
CA ARG A 479 -15.30 21.12 -8.96
C ARG A 479 -15.88 21.05 -10.37
N TRP A 480 -16.71 20.06 -10.69
CA TRP A 480 -17.30 19.95 -12.02
C TRP A 480 -18.41 20.98 -12.28
N ARG A 481 -19.11 21.48 -11.24
CA ARG A 481 -19.97 22.67 -11.40
C ARG A 481 -19.16 23.90 -11.79
N ALA A 482 -18.02 24.13 -11.13
CA ALA A 482 -17.13 25.22 -11.50
C ALA A 482 -16.63 25.10 -12.95
N ALA A 483 -16.29 23.88 -13.40
CA ALA A 483 -15.91 23.61 -14.79
C ALA A 483 -17.07 23.88 -15.76
N GLN A 484 -18.29 23.47 -15.42
CA GLN A 484 -19.49 23.72 -16.23
C GLN A 484 -19.79 25.23 -16.33
N ASP A 485 -19.69 25.97 -15.23
CA ASP A 485 -19.88 27.41 -15.22
C ASP A 485 -18.81 28.15 -16.02
N PHE A 486 -17.57 27.68 -15.99
CA PHE A 486 -16.50 28.20 -16.84
C PHE A 486 -16.81 27.96 -18.33
N SER A 487 -17.19 26.72 -18.70
CA SER A 487 -17.54 26.37 -20.09
C SER A 487 -18.67 27.23 -20.66
N ARG A 488 -19.67 27.60 -19.86
CA ARG A 488 -20.81 28.44 -20.29
C ARG A 488 -20.43 29.90 -20.55
N ARG A 489 -19.36 30.39 -19.89
CA ARG A 489 -18.93 31.80 -20.01
C ARG A 489 -17.85 32.00 -21.06
N ALA A 490 -17.06 30.96 -21.36
CA ALA A 490 -15.98 31.05 -22.33
C ALA A 490 -16.47 30.71 -23.73
N PRO A 491 -16.16 31.53 -24.75
CA PRO A 491 -16.44 31.15 -26.15
C PRO A 491 -15.53 29.96 -26.49
N GLY A 492 -16.11 28.76 -26.65
CA GLY A 492 -15.36 27.53 -26.86
C GLY A 492 -15.25 27.11 -28.32
N GLY A 493 -14.11 26.50 -28.67
CA GLY A 493 -13.96 25.75 -29.92
C GLY A 493 -14.53 24.33 -29.83
N ALA A 494 -14.46 23.55 -30.93
CA ALA A 494 -14.96 22.16 -30.96
C ALA A 494 -14.35 21.26 -29.86
N ALA A 495 -13.08 21.46 -29.50
CA ALA A 495 -12.42 20.73 -28.43
C ALA A 495 -13.04 21.02 -27.06
N ASP A 496 -13.45 22.25 -26.79
CA ASP A 496 -14.12 22.64 -25.56
C ASP A 496 -15.53 22.07 -25.43
N LEU A 497 -16.23 21.85 -26.55
CA LEU A 497 -17.54 21.18 -26.57
C LEU A 497 -17.43 19.71 -26.13
N ILE A 498 -16.38 19.02 -26.55
CA ILE A 498 -16.13 17.62 -26.12
C ILE A 498 -15.84 17.59 -24.62
N GLU A 499 -14.93 18.44 -24.14
CA GLU A 499 -14.59 18.51 -22.72
C GLU A 499 -15.81 18.91 -21.86
N ALA A 500 -16.62 19.85 -22.31
CA ALA A 500 -17.86 20.22 -21.62
C ALA A 500 -18.83 19.04 -21.52
N SER A 501 -18.97 18.24 -22.56
CA SER A 501 -19.80 17.01 -22.55
C SER A 501 -19.26 15.97 -21.55
N ILE A 502 -17.94 15.83 -21.45
CA ILE A 502 -17.30 14.96 -20.44
C ILE A 502 -17.60 15.49 -19.03
N VAL A 503 -17.43 16.79 -18.79
CA VAL A 503 -17.74 17.43 -17.50
C VAL A 503 -19.18 17.19 -17.09
N ASP A 504 -20.15 17.39 -18.01
CA ASP A 504 -21.57 17.15 -17.74
C ASP A 504 -21.87 15.69 -17.39
N THR A 505 -21.20 14.77 -18.04
CA THR A 505 -21.34 13.33 -17.77
C THR A 505 -20.78 12.98 -16.40
N ARG A 506 -19.58 13.45 -16.07
CA ARG A 506 -18.93 13.22 -14.80
C ARG A 506 -19.68 13.89 -13.65
N LEU A 507 -20.21 15.11 -13.86
CA LEU A 507 -21.04 15.80 -12.87
C LEU A 507 -22.29 14.97 -12.53
N ARG A 508 -23.03 14.48 -13.53
CA ARG A 508 -24.20 13.62 -13.31
C ARG A 508 -23.83 12.35 -12.55
N GLN A 509 -22.71 11.72 -12.90
CA GLN A 509 -22.22 10.53 -12.20
C GLN A 509 -21.92 10.84 -10.73
N ALA A 510 -21.20 11.91 -10.44
CA ALA A 510 -20.89 12.30 -9.06
C ALA A 510 -22.14 12.66 -8.25
N GLN A 511 -23.12 13.35 -8.87
CA GLN A 511 -24.40 13.65 -8.23
C GLN A 511 -25.17 12.37 -7.89
N ALA A 512 -25.22 11.39 -8.78
CA ALA A 512 -25.87 10.10 -8.51
C ALA A 512 -25.18 9.34 -7.35
N LEU A 513 -23.85 9.31 -7.33
CA LEU A 513 -23.09 8.69 -6.24
C LEU A 513 -23.28 9.43 -4.91
N LEU A 514 -23.29 10.75 -4.93
CA LEU A 514 -23.58 11.57 -3.73
C LEU A 514 -24.98 11.32 -3.21
N GLN A 515 -25.97 11.23 -4.08
CA GLN A 515 -27.34 10.91 -3.70
C GLN A 515 -27.43 9.50 -3.08
N GLN A 516 -26.80 8.52 -3.71
CA GLN A 516 -26.75 7.15 -3.19
C GLN A 516 -26.08 7.11 -1.80
N GLN A 517 -24.97 7.83 -1.63
CA GLN A 517 -24.29 7.96 -0.34
C GLN A 517 -25.23 8.51 0.75
N ARG A 518 -25.95 9.59 0.46
CA ARG A 518 -26.90 10.19 1.39
C ARG A 518 -28.04 9.23 1.78
N LEU A 519 -28.54 8.47 0.82
CA LEU A 519 -29.57 7.44 1.08
C LEU A 519 -29.02 6.31 1.95
N ASP A 520 -27.81 5.86 1.69
CA ASP A 520 -27.16 4.82 2.49
C ASP A 520 -26.86 5.32 3.93
N GLU A 521 -26.50 6.59 4.10
CA GLU A 521 -26.32 7.23 5.41
C GLU A 521 -27.65 7.39 6.18
N GLN A 522 -28.75 7.75 5.49
CA GLN A 522 -30.09 7.84 6.10
C GLN A 522 -30.60 6.47 6.57
N LYS A 523 -30.37 5.41 5.80
CA LYS A 523 -30.75 4.04 6.18
C LYS A 523 -29.96 3.50 7.39
N ARG A 524 -28.81 4.10 7.67
CA ARG A 524 -27.94 3.72 8.79
C ARG A 524 -28.26 4.47 10.10
N ARG A 525 -28.99 5.60 10.01
CA ARG A 525 -29.53 6.36 11.17
C ARG A 525 -30.84 5.74 11.65
#